data_faf6465bd7523bc82e3451cd73aeacc4
#
_entry.id   faf6465bd7523bc82e3451cd73aeacc4
#
_cell.length_a   1.000
_cell.length_b   1.000
_cell.length_c   1.000
_cell.angle_alpha   90.00
_cell.angle_beta   90.00
_cell.angle_gamma   90.00
#
_symmetry.space_group_name_H-M   'P 1'
#
loop_
_entity.id
_entity.type
_entity.pdbx_description
1 polymer ?
#
loop_
_entity_poly.entity_id
_entity_poly.type
_entity_poly.pdbx_seq_one_letter_code
_entity_poly.pdbx_strand_id
1 'polypeptide(L)'
;EIHGANHYLIQQFFSELSYEREDEWGGNREKRAAFPLAVVKAVQEVANEYAKDDFIIGYRISPEEIHGEIVGYNFDDALYLIDQVAELGVDYIHVSQFGPNGFKNKARLGEHKGEVINEVVHELLADRTLLIGAGDLTSPDKLLEALNYVDILAMGSAAIVEPALMQKLKAGEEDAVTLHVEDISDLALPE
;
A
#
# COMPACT_ATOMS: atom_id res chain seq x y z
N GLU A 1 -4.25 3.06 9.97
CA GLU A 1 -3.59 3.27 8.66
C GLU A 1 -4.05 4.59 8.04
N ILE A 2 -3.11 5.47 7.73
CA ILE A 2 -3.36 6.72 7.00
C ILE A 2 -3.46 6.38 5.51
N HIS A 3 -4.60 6.71 4.89
CA HIS A 3 -4.90 6.25 3.53
C HIS A 3 -4.50 7.27 2.47
N GLY A 4 -3.25 7.19 1.99
CA GLY A 4 -2.69 7.99 0.90
C GLY A 4 -2.69 7.29 -0.47
N ALA A 5 -3.68 6.43 -0.74
CA ALA A 5 -3.73 5.59 -1.94
C ALA A 5 -5.09 5.64 -2.64
N ASN A 6 -5.21 4.91 -3.77
CA ASN A 6 -6.45 4.56 -4.47
C ASN A 6 -7.30 5.78 -4.88
N HIS A 7 -6.62 6.87 -5.30
CA HIS A 7 -7.20 8.13 -5.76
C HIS A 7 -8.04 8.90 -4.73
N TYR A 8 -7.88 8.59 -3.42
CA TYR A 8 -8.55 9.34 -2.36
C TYR A 8 -7.79 10.62 -1.99
N LEU A 9 -8.34 11.41 -1.07
CA LEU A 9 -7.96 12.79 -0.80
C LEU A 9 -6.45 13.02 -0.68
N ILE A 10 -5.74 12.22 0.10
CA ILE A 10 -4.31 12.41 0.35
C ILE A 10 -3.50 12.17 -0.93
N GLN A 11 -3.83 11.12 -1.70
CA GLN A 11 -3.22 10.88 -3.00
C GLN A 11 -3.53 12.02 -3.98
N GLN A 12 -4.74 12.55 -3.99
CA GLN A 12 -5.12 13.66 -4.86
C GLN A 12 -4.25 14.91 -4.60
N PHE A 13 -3.89 15.21 -3.37
CA PHE A 13 -2.94 16.29 -3.06
C PHE A 13 -1.53 16.02 -3.59
N PHE A 14 -1.12 14.78 -3.66
CA PHE A 14 0.20 14.39 -4.19
C PHE A 14 0.23 14.31 -5.72
N SER A 15 -0.91 14.08 -6.36
CA SER A 15 -1.04 13.91 -7.81
C SER A 15 -1.06 15.24 -8.57
N GLU A 16 -0.28 15.34 -9.66
CA GLU A 16 -0.34 16.44 -10.61
C GLU A 16 -1.65 16.51 -11.40
N LEU A 17 -2.40 15.39 -11.46
CA LEU A 17 -3.68 15.37 -12.17
C LEU A 17 -4.81 16.06 -11.43
N SER A 18 -4.77 16.08 -10.11
CA SER A 18 -5.88 16.52 -9.30
C SER A 18 -5.84 18.01 -8.96
N TYR A 19 -4.67 18.63 -9.04
CA TYR A 19 -4.47 20.00 -8.57
C TYR A 19 -3.52 20.83 -9.45
N GLU A 20 -4.04 21.89 -10.01
CA GLU A 20 -3.28 23.00 -10.57
C GLU A 20 -2.98 24.06 -9.48
N ARG A 21 -2.44 23.61 -8.33
CA ARG A 21 -2.15 24.52 -7.20
C ARG A 21 -0.74 25.07 -7.30
N GLU A 22 -0.59 26.35 -6.91
CA GLU A 22 0.70 27.04 -6.85
C GLU A 22 1.09 27.47 -5.42
N ASP A 23 0.29 27.11 -4.42
CA ASP A 23 0.52 27.41 -3.00
C ASP A 23 1.50 26.40 -2.35
N GLU A 24 1.53 26.39 -1.00
CA GLU A 24 2.40 25.50 -0.21
C GLU A 24 2.08 23.99 -0.38
N TRP A 25 0.91 23.67 -0.92
CA TRP A 25 0.43 22.29 -1.09
C TRP A 25 0.54 21.75 -2.51
N GLY A 26 1.01 22.54 -3.48
CA GLY A 26 1.02 22.16 -4.88
C GLY A 26 2.20 22.71 -5.68
N GLY A 27 2.39 22.19 -6.88
CA GLY A 27 3.50 22.52 -7.77
C GLY A 27 4.53 21.38 -7.83
N ASN A 28 5.77 21.60 -7.34
CA ASN A 28 6.80 20.57 -7.38
C ASN A 28 6.52 19.41 -6.40
N ARG A 29 7.26 18.31 -6.56
CA ARG A 29 7.10 17.07 -5.76
C ARG A 29 7.14 17.34 -4.25
N GLU A 30 8.06 18.19 -3.80
CA GLU A 30 8.25 18.50 -2.38
C GLU A 30 7.02 19.19 -1.79
N LYS A 31 6.43 20.13 -2.52
CA LYS A 31 5.20 20.82 -2.10
C LYS A 31 3.98 19.90 -2.12
N ARG A 32 3.86 19.06 -3.15
CA ARG A 32 2.77 18.06 -3.22
C ARG A 32 2.85 17.06 -2.07
N ALA A 33 4.06 16.70 -1.63
CA ALA A 33 4.27 15.84 -0.45
C ALA A 33 3.92 16.53 0.88
N ALA A 34 3.84 17.86 0.93
CA ALA A 34 3.61 18.60 2.17
C ALA A 34 2.30 18.21 2.87
N PHE A 35 1.20 18.05 2.12
CA PHE A 35 -0.08 17.65 2.72
C PHE A 35 -0.08 16.23 3.30
N PRO A 36 0.34 15.18 2.57
CA PRO A 36 0.55 13.86 3.16
C PRO A 36 1.38 13.87 4.43
N LEU A 37 2.51 14.57 4.44
CA LEU A 37 3.41 14.65 5.59
C LEU A 37 2.78 15.42 6.76
N ALA A 38 2.01 16.46 6.49
CA ALA A 38 1.27 17.19 7.53
C ALA A 38 0.21 16.30 8.20
N VAL A 39 -0.49 15.46 7.43
CA VAL A 39 -1.46 14.50 7.98
C VAL A 39 -0.77 13.47 8.87
N VAL A 40 0.37 12.91 8.44
CA VAL A 40 1.14 11.95 9.25
C VAL A 40 1.55 12.59 10.57
N LYS A 41 2.14 13.78 10.54
CA LYS A 41 2.56 14.51 11.76
C LYS A 41 1.39 14.78 12.71
N ALA A 42 0.26 15.24 12.19
CA ALA A 42 -0.92 15.52 13.01
C ALA A 42 -1.46 14.24 13.68
N VAL A 43 -1.47 13.11 12.98
CA VAL A 43 -1.87 11.81 13.55
C VAL A 43 -0.89 11.38 14.65
N GLN A 44 0.42 11.52 14.42
CA GLN A 44 1.44 11.20 15.41
C GLN A 44 1.34 12.09 16.66
N GLU A 45 1.10 13.39 16.51
CA GLU A 45 0.90 14.31 17.64
C GLU A 45 -0.27 13.85 18.52
N VAL A 46 -1.43 13.53 17.92
CA VAL A 46 -2.59 13.04 18.66
C VAL A 46 -2.31 11.67 19.30
N ALA A 47 -1.67 10.76 18.58
CA ALA A 47 -1.33 9.45 19.13
C ALA A 47 -0.36 9.56 20.31
N ASN A 48 0.65 10.41 20.23
CA ASN A 48 1.61 10.64 21.32
C ASN A 48 0.93 11.22 22.60
N GLU A 49 -0.16 11.97 22.43
CA GLU A 49 -0.88 12.55 23.57
C GLU A 49 -1.92 11.60 24.19
N TYR A 50 -2.62 10.79 23.35
CA TYR A 50 -3.81 10.07 23.80
C TYR A 50 -3.76 8.56 23.60
N ALA A 51 -2.85 8.03 22.76
CA ALA A 51 -2.80 6.60 22.49
C ALA A 51 -1.97 5.85 23.53
N LYS A 52 -2.10 4.53 23.54
CA LYS A 52 -1.24 3.66 24.32
C LYS A 52 0.11 3.46 23.63
N ASP A 53 1.11 3.02 24.35
CA ASP A 53 2.49 2.82 23.86
C ASP A 53 2.59 1.79 22.70
N ASP A 54 1.60 0.90 22.59
CA ASP A 54 1.50 -0.13 21.54
C ASP A 54 0.62 0.26 20.35
N PHE A 55 0.28 1.54 20.20
CA PHE A 55 -0.54 2.03 19.10
C PHE A 55 0.26 2.11 17.79
N ILE A 56 -0.24 1.45 16.75
CA ILE A 56 0.43 1.31 15.47
C ILE A 56 -0.07 2.36 14.48
N ILE A 57 0.87 3.09 13.85
CA ILE A 57 0.59 4.08 12.80
C ILE A 57 1.24 3.63 11.49
N GLY A 58 0.45 3.35 10.48
CA GLY A 58 0.93 3.04 9.15
C GLY A 58 0.47 4.03 8.09
N TYR A 59 1.15 4.01 6.95
CA TYR A 59 0.81 4.83 5.79
C TYR A 59 0.64 3.97 4.55
N ARG A 60 -0.50 4.13 3.85
CA ARG A 60 -0.78 3.42 2.61
C ARG A 60 -0.61 4.32 1.41
N ILE A 61 0.08 3.84 0.38
CA ILE A 61 0.38 4.59 -0.85
C ILE A 61 0.10 3.75 -2.10
N SER A 62 -0.41 4.39 -3.17
CA SER A 62 -0.33 3.85 -4.52
C SER A 62 1.05 4.17 -5.09
N PRO A 63 1.79 3.20 -5.67
CA PRO A 63 3.17 3.44 -6.09
C PRO A 63 3.28 4.31 -7.34
N GLU A 64 2.22 4.41 -8.13
CA GLU A 64 2.15 5.20 -9.36
C GLU A 64 0.70 5.65 -9.62
N GLU A 65 0.54 6.78 -10.30
CA GLU A 65 -0.72 7.21 -10.87
C GLU A 65 -0.56 7.52 -12.36
N ILE A 66 -0.89 6.53 -13.21
CA ILE A 66 -0.71 6.60 -14.66
C ILE A 66 -1.99 6.15 -15.36
N HIS A 67 -2.60 7.04 -16.13
CA HIS A 67 -3.85 6.85 -16.88
C HIS A 67 -3.58 7.00 -18.40
N GLY A 68 -3.15 5.91 -19.04
CA GLY A 68 -2.72 5.96 -20.44
C GLY A 68 -1.47 6.82 -20.60
N GLU A 69 -1.58 7.94 -21.31
CA GLU A 69 -0.48 8.89 -21.51
C GLU A 69 -0.41 9.97 -20.40
N ILE A 70 -1.41 10.03 -19.54
CA ILE A 70 -1.51 11.03 -18.50
C ILE A 70 -0.89 10.47 -17.20
N VAL A 71 0.04 11.21 -16.63
CA VAL A 71 0.79 10.82 -15.42
C VAL A 71 0.47 11.81 -14.30
N GLY A 72 -0.09 11.32 -13.20
CA GLY A 72 -0.28 12.09 -11.97
C GLY A 72 1.01 12.15 -11.15
N TYR A 73 1.68 11.00 -11.02
CA TYR A 73 3.04 10.86 -10.52
C TYR A 73 3.58 9.48 -10.93
N ASN A 74 4.89 9.37 -11.01
CA ASN A 74 5.60 8.11 -11.28
C ASN A 74 6.13 7.48 -9.99
N PHE A 75 6.79 6.34 -10.13
CA PHE A 75 7.32 5.61 -8.99
C PHE A 75 8.44 6.35 -8.24
N ASP A 76 9.28 7.13 -8.94
CA ASP A 76 10.35 7.91 -8.30
C ASP A 76 9.77 9.02 -7.40
N ASP A 77 8.62 9.60 -7.78
CA ASP A 77 7.89 10.53 -6.93
C ASP A 77 7.35 9.84 -5.68
N ALA A 78 6.77 8.65 -5.85
CA ALA A 78 6.27 7.86 -4.72
C ALA A 78 7.40 7.44 -3.77
N LEU A 79 8.57 7.04 -4.28
CA LEU A 79 9.75 6.71 -3.46
C LEU A 79 10.19 7.91 -2.60
N TYR A 80 10.16 9.12 -3.16
CA TYR A 80 10.43 10.32 -2.38
C TYR A 80 9.45 10.47 -1.20
N LEU A 81 8.14 10.32 -1.45
CA LEU A 81 7.14 10.43 -0.38
C LEU A 81 7.28 9.29 0.65
N ILE A 82 7.52 8.07 0.20
CA ILE A 82 7.75 6.90 1.07
C ILE A 82 8.94 7.15 2.00
N ASP A 83 10.05 7.64 1.46
CA ASP A 83 11.25 7.97 2.24
C ASP A 83 10.96 9.01 3.32
N GLN A 84 10.29 10.10 2.94
CA GLN A 84 9.92 11.17 3.89
C GLN A 84 8.93 10.70 4.96
N VAL A 85 7.99 9.82 4.64
CA VAL A 85 7.06 9.24 5.62
C VAL A 85 7.78 8.27 6.55
N ALA A 86 8.72 7.46 6.04
CA ALA A 86 9.54 6.56 6.85
C ALA A 86 10.44 7.34 7.83
N GLU A 87 11.01 8.48 7.41
CA GLU A 87 11.77 9.38 8.29
C GLU A 87 10.93 9.96 9.45
N LEU A 88 9.61 10.07 9.29
CA LEU A 88 8.71 10.46 10.38
C LEU A 88 8.48 9.33 11.40
N GLY A 89 8.96 8.11 11.15
CA GLY A 89 8.89 6.99 12.08
C GLY A 89 7.52 6.34 12.17
N VAL A 90 6.84 6.14 11.05
CA VAL A 90 5.64 5.28 11.00
C VAL A 90 6.04 3.81 11.16
N ASP A 91 5.15 2.98 11.70
CA ASP A 91 5.44 1.57 11.98
C ASP A 91 5.46 0.71 10.71
N TYR A 92 4.72 1.10 9.68
CA TYR A 92 4.76 0.43 8.37
C TYR A 92 4.37 1.34 7.21
N ILE A 93 4.87 0.97 6.04
CA ILE A 93 4.39 1.44 4.72
C ILE A 93 3.60 0.31 4.06
N HIS A 94 2.42 0.62 3.54
CA HIS A 94 1.59 -0.32 2.79
C HIS A 94 1.50 0.09 1.32
N VAL A 95 2.15 -0.66 0.44
CA VAL A 95 2.08 -0.43 -1.01
C VAL A 95 0.82 -1.07 -1.58
N SER A 96 -0.12 -0.23 -2.02
CA SER A 96 -1.40 -0.66 -2.58
C SER A 96 -1.22 -1.08 -4.02
N GLN A 97 -1.25 -2.38 -4.27
CA GLN A 97 -1.14 -2.99 -5.60
C GLN A 97 -2.28 -3.96 -5.85
N PHE A 98 -2.65 -4.15 -7.12
CA PHE A 98 -3.73 -5.03 -7.54
C PHE A 98 -3.45 -5.60 -8.94
N GLY A 99 -4.35 -6.45 -9.41
CA GLY A 99 -4.18 -7.20 -10.66
C GLY A 99 -3.38 -8.48 -10.50
N PRO A 100 -3.26 -9.27 -11.56
CA PRO A 100 -2.55 -10.55 -11.53
C PRO A 100 -1.10 -10.41 -11.06
N ASN A 101 -0.74 -11.15 -10.02
CA ASN A 101 0.56 -11.07 -9.35
C ASN A 101 0.94 -9.63 -8.90
N GLY A 102 -0.04 -8.86 -8.43
CA GLY A 102 0.13 -7.45 -8.06
C GLY A 102 1.31 -7.21 -7.12
N PHE A 103 1.59 -8.12 -6.19
CA PHE A 103 2.71 -8.03 -5.25
C PHE A 103 4.11 -7.94 -5.91
N LYS A 104 4.25 -8.26 -7.19
CA LYS A 104 5.47 -8.12 -7.98
C LYS A 104 5.30 -7.25 -9.23
N ASN A 105 4.36 -6.31 -9.21
CA ASN A 105 4.22 -5.32 -10.25
C ASN A 105 5.52 -4.52 -10.43
N LYS A 106 5.79 -4.16 -11.66
CA LYS A 106 6.98 -3.41 -12.05
C LYS A 106 6.64 -1.95 -12.29
N ALA A 107 7.56 -1.07 -11.92
CA ALA A 107 7.46 0.35 -12.23
C ALA A 107 7.34 0.57 -13.75
N ARG A 108 6.42 1.44 -14.15
CA ARG A 108 6.12 1.68 -15.57
C ARG A 108 6.92 2.83 -16.16
N LEU A 109 7.30 3.79 -15.35
CA LEU A 109 8.02 5.01 -15.74
C LEU A 109 9.10 5.36 -14.71
N GLY A 110 9.98 6.30 -15.07
CA GLY A 110 11.02 6.83 -14.20
C GLY A 110 12.34 6.06 -14.26
N GLU A 111 13.20 6.32 -13.29
CA GLU A 111 14.54 5.72 -13.21
C GLU A 111 14.48 4.22 -12.93
N HIS A 112 13.51 3.79 -12.11
CA HIS A 112 13.27 2.39 -11.73
C HIS A 112 12.37 1.61 -12.70
N LYS A 113 12.14 2.12 -13.90
CA LYS A 113 11.27 1.45 -14.89
C LYS A 113 11.68 0.01 -15.14
N GLY A 114 10.72 -0.91 -14.93
CA GLY A 114 10.89 -2.35 -15.13
C GLY A 114 11.39 -3.12 -13.92
N GLU A 115 11.76 -2.43 -12.83
CA GLU A 115 12.09 -3.04 -11.55
C GLU A 115 10.83 -3.38 -10.77
N VAL A 116 10.92 -4.36 -9.87
CA VAL A 116 9.80 -4.76 -9.01
C VAL A 116 9.61 -3.71 -7.92
N ILE A 117 8.44 -3.10 -7.87
CA ILE A 117 8.11 -2.00 -6.96
C ILE A 117 8.43 -2.35 -5.50
N ASN A 118 7.96 -3.50 -5.02
CA ASN A 118 8.17 -3.89 -3.62
C ASN A 118 9.64 -4.17 -3.29
N GLU A 119 10.44 -4.69 -4.22
CA GLU A 119 11.90 -4.85 -4.00
C GLU A 119 12.57 -3.49 -3.78
N VAL A 120 12.32 -2.53 -4.67
CA VAL A 120 12.90 -1.19 -4.56
C VAL A 120 12.44 -0.48 -3.29
N VAL A 121 11.16 -0.59 -2.92
CA VAL A 121 10.65 -0.01 -1.67
C VAL A 121 11.27 -0.68 -0.45
N HIS A 122 11.40 -2.00 -0.45
CA HIS A 122 12.02 -2.75 0.65
C HIS A 122 13.49 -2.34 0.84
N GLU A 123 14.24 -2.21 -0.25
CA GLU A 123 15.62 -1.70 -0.22
C GLU A 123 15.69 -0.25 0.31
N LEU A 124 14.79 0.62 -0.12
CA LEU A 124 14.70 2.01 0.36
C LEU A 124 14.41 2.08 1.86
N LEU A 125 13.47 1.29 2.34
CA LEU A 125 13.05 1.29 3.75
C LEU A 125 14.13 0.68 4.65
N ALA A 126 14.85 -0.33 4.18
CA ALA A 126 15.81 -1.09 4.97
C ALA A 126 15.20 -1.54 6.31
N ASP A 127 15.85 -1.20 7.44
CA ASP A 127 15.35 -1.55 8.78
C ASP A 127 14.55 -0.42 9.46
N ARG A 128 14.17 0.65 8.72
CA ARG A 128 13.49 1.82 9.31
C ARG A 128 12.02 1.57 9.65
N THR A 129 11.33 0.78 8.83
CA THR A 129 9.91 0.46 9.00
C THR A 129 9.54 -0.77 8.19
N LEU A 130 8.43 -1.42 8.55
CA LEU A 130 7.96 -2.63 7.86
C LEU A 130 7.28 -2.30 6.53
N LEU A 131 7.41 -3.20 5.56
CA LEU A 131 6.70 -3.13 4.28
C LEU A 131 5.52 -4.09 4.25
N ILE A 132 4.32 -3.57 3.99
CA ILE A 132 3.13 -4.37 3.71
C ILE A 132 2.87 -4.36 2.20
N GLY A 133 2.75 -5.54 1.61
CA GLY A 133 2.39 -5.72 0.21
C GLY A 133 1.03 -6.36 0.02
N ALA A 134 0.38 -6.01 -1.08
CA ALA A 134 -0.92 -6.53 -1.49
C ALA A 134 -0.90 -6.91 -2.97
N GLY A 135 -1.93 -7.63 -3.41
CA GLY A 135 -2.20 -7.91 -4.83
C GLY A 135 -2.09 -9.38 -5.20
N ASP A 136 -3.25 -9.99 -5.49
CA ASP A 136 -3.40 -11.36 -5.99
C ASP A 136 -2.86 -12.46 -5.06
N LEU A 137 -2.98 -12.26 -3.76
CA LEU A 137 -2.59 -13.23 -2.73
C LEU A 137 -3.69 -14.30 -2.56
N THR A 138 -3.75 -15.23 -3.52
CA THR A 138 -4.89 -16.15 -3.69
C THR A 138 -4.52 -17.63 -3.55
N SER A 139 -3.25 -17.96 -3.27
CA SER A 139 -2.82 -19.33 -3.04
C SER A 139 -1.63 -19.37 -2.07
N PRO A 140 -1.38 -20.52 -1.40
CA PRO A 140 -0.21 -20.70 -0.55
C PRO A 140 1.11 -20.35 -1.23
N ASP A 141 1.30 -20.79 -2.47
CA ASP A 141 2.51 -20.51 -3.25
C ASP A 141 2.71 -19.01 -3.48
N LYS A 142 1.64 -18.27 -3.82
CA LYS A 142 1.71 -16.81 -3.98
C LYS A 142 1.99 -16.09 -2.66
N LEU A 143 1.46 -16.57 -1.55
CA LEU A 143 1.75 -16.02 -0.22
C LEU A 143 3.24 -16.19 0.10
N LEU A 144 3.77 -17.39 -0.09
CA LEU A 144 5.19 -17.67 0.14
C LEU A 144 6.10 -16.88 -0.84
N GLU A 145 5.72 -16.79 -2.11
CA GLU A 145 6.46 -15.98 -3.09
C GLU A 145 6.47 -14.49 -2.68
N ALA A 146 5.33 -13.94 -2.28
CA ALA A 146 5.19 -12.54 -1.93
C ALA A 146 6.04 -12.14 -0.70
N LEU A 147 6.25 -13.04 0.26
CA LEU A 147 7.13 -12.83 1.41
C LEU A 147 8.61 -12.68 1.05
N ASN A 148 9.01 -12.94 -0.20
CA ASN A 148 10.36 -12.58 -0.66
C ASN A 148 10.52 -11.08 -0.97
N TYR A 149 9.41 -10.35 -1.06
CA TYR A 149 9.36 -8.94 -1.47
C TYR A 149 8.93 -8.00 -0.33
N VAL A 150 8.23 -8.51 0.69
CA VAL A 150 7.60 -7.71 1.74
C VAL A 150 7.62 -8.44 3.08
N ASP A 151 7.50 -7.70 4.18
CA ASP A 151 7.50 -8.26 5.55
C ASP A 151 6.12 -8.80 5.95
N ILE A 152 5.05 -8.14 5.48
CA ILE A 152 3.67 -8.46 5.84
C ILE A 152 2.79 -8.49 4.59
N LEU A 153 1.85 -9.43 4.57
CA LEU A 153 0.89 -9.59 3.47
C LEU A 153 -0.47 -9.01 3.84
N ALA A 154 -1.02 -8.18 2.95
CA ALA A 154 -2.39 -7.68 3.04
C ALA A 154 -3.30 -8.39 2.04
N MET A 155 -4.35 -9.05 2.55
CA MET A 155 -5.35 -9.75 1.75
C MET A 155 -6.73 -9.11 1.93
N GLY A 156 -7.33 -8.68 0.82
CA GLY A 156 -8.71 -8.17 0.80
C GLY A 156 -9.69 -9.20 0.28
N SER A 157 -9.81 -9.30 -1.05
CA SER A 157 -10.82 -10.15 -1.71
C SER A 157 -10.76 -11.62 -1.28
N ALA A 158 -9.56 -12.19 -1.13
CA ALA A 158 -9.39 -13.58 -0.71
C ALA A 158 -9.97 -13.82 0.70
N ALA A 159 -9.79 -12.89 1.62
CA ALA A 159 -10.32 -13.00 2.98
C ALA A 159 -11.84 -12.80 3.06
N ILE A 160 -12.45 -12.10 2.10
CA ILE A 160 -13.91 -11.98 1.98
C ILE A 160 -14.50 -13.28 1.46
N VAL A 161 -13.88 -13.86 0.43
CA VAL A 161 -14.37 -15.11 -0.19
C VAL A 161 -14.14 -16.32 0.72
N GLU A 162 -13.00 -16.38 1.41
CA GLU A 162 -12.64 -17.44 2.33
C GLU A 162 -12.21 -16.86 3.68
N PRO A 163 -13.15 -16.53 4.57
CA PRO A 163 -12.83 -15.94 5.88
C PRO A 163 -11.96 -16.84 6.77
N ALA A 164 -12.02 -18.15 6.56
CA ALA A 164 -11.21 -19.14 7.28
C ALA A 164 -9.84 -19.42 6.62
N LEU A 165 -9.46 -18.67 5.58
CA LEU A 165 -8.23 -18.88 4.80
C LEU A 165 -7.01 -19.13 5.69
N MET A 166 -6.74 -18.24 6.63
CA MET A 166 -5.57 -18.35 7.49
C MET A 166 -5.63 -19.50 8.49
N GLN A 167 -6.83 -19.89 8.95
CA GLN A 167 -7.03 -21.05 9.81
C GLN A 167 -6.75 -22.35 9.03
N LYS A 168 -7.26 -22.47 7.80
CA LYS A 168 -7.03 -23.61 6.92
C LYS A 168 -5.54 -23.77 6.57
N LEU A 169 -4.88 -22.66 6.19
CA LEU A 169 -3.44 -22.69 5.91
C LEU A 169 -2.61 -23.11 7.13
N LYS A 170 -2.93 -22.59 8.33
CA LYS A 170 -2.25 -23.02 9.58
C LYS A 170 -2.49 -24.47 9.95
N ALA A 171 -3.63 -25.04 9.54
CA ALA A 171 -3.96 -26.45 9.78
C ALA A 171 -3.34 -27.40 8.74
N GLY A 172 -2.72 -26.89 7.66
CA GLY A 172 -2.24 -27.68 6.53
C GLY A 172 -3.38 -28.20 5.65
N GLU A 173 -4.47 -27.44 5.57
CA GLU A 173 -5.70 -27.79 4.84
C GLU A 173 -5.82 -26.93 3.56
N GLU A 174 -4.72 -26.72 2.84
CA GLU A 174 -4.66 -25.88 1.64
C GLU A 174 -5.66 -26.31 0.57
N ASP A 175 -5.84 -27.63 0.41
CA ASP A 175 -6.79 -28.20 -0.55
C ASP A 175 -8.26 -27.87 -0.22
N ALA A 176 -8.54 -27.46 1.01
CA ALA A 176 -9.87 -27.03 1.45
C ALA A 176 -10.13 -25.52 1.24
N VAL A 177 -9.15 -24.78 0.74
CA VAL A 177 -9.29 -23.34 0.44
C VAL A 177 -10.07 -23.16 -0.86
N THR A 178 -11.17 -22.42 -0.80
CA THR A 178 -12.02 -22.10 -1.96
C THR A 178 -12.05 -20.60 -2.17
N LEU A 179 -11.50 -20.15 -3.28
CA LEU A 179 -11.50 -18.72 -3.69
C LEU A 179 -12.43 -18.48 -4.90
N HIS A 180 -13.30 -19.43 -5.19
CA HIS A 180 -14.35 -19.29 -6.20
C HIS A 180 -15.70 -19.17 -5.52
N VAL A 181 -16.46 -18.17 -5.92
CA VAL A 181 -17.83 -17.92 -5.42
C VAL A 181 -18.79 -18.20 -6.57
N GLU A 182 -19.65 -19.19 -6.39
CA GLU A 182 -20.72 -19.52 -7.34
C GLU A 182 -21.94 -18.65 -7.11
N ASP A 183 -22.25 -18.36 -5.84
CA ASP A 183 -23.36 -17.49 -5.45
C ASP A 183 -22.90 -16.50 -4.37
N ILE A 184 -23.36 -15.25 -4.48
CA ILE A 184 -23.07 -14.19 -3.50
C ILE A 184 -23.59 -14.55 -2.09
N SER A 185 -24.65 -15.37 -2.01
CA SER A 185 -25.18 -15.87 -0.75
C SER A 185 -24.23 -16.80 0.03
N ASP A 186 -23.20 -17.32 -0.65
CA ASP A 186 -22.17 -18.15 -0.01
C ASP A 186 -21.15 -17.31 0.76
N LEU A 187 -21.15 -15.99 0.54
CA LEU A 187 -20.27 -15.06 1.24
C LEU A 187 -20.84 -14.69 2.61
N ALA A 188 -19.99 -14.68 3.63
CA ALA A 188 -20.33 -14.22 4.98
C ALA A 188 -20.40 -12.67 5.05
N LEU A 189 -21.19 -12.06 4.17
CA LEU A 189 -21.39 -10.61 4.14
C LEU A 189 -22.67 -10.24 4.89
N PRO A 190 -22.70 -9.11 5.63
CA PRO A 190 -23.93 -8.59 6.21
C PRO A 190 -24.93 -8.21 5.11
N GLU A 191 -26.23 -8.42 5.37
CA GLU A 191 -27.33 -7.97 4.51
C GLU A 191 -27.41 -6.43 4.40
#